data_ea35fc504be5b9e0015929cf3834724e
#
_entry.id   ea35fc504be5b9e0015929cf3834724e
#
_cell.length_a   1.000
_cell.length_b   1.000
_cell.length_c   1.000
_cell.angle_alpha   90.00
_cell.angle_beta   90.00
_cell.angle_gamma   90.00
#
_symmetry.space_group_name_H-M   'P 1'
#
loop_
_entity.id
_entity.type
_entity.pdbx_description
1 polymer ?
#
loop_
_entity_poly.entity_id
_entity_poly.type
_entity_poly.pdbx_seq_one_letter_code
_entity_poly.pdbx_strand_id
1 'polypeptide(L)'
;MDDVDDARPGTSTHGTQDGSAWVPPSWDQIVREHSARVYRLAYRLTGNRHDAEDLTQETFVRVFRSLSSYTPGTFEGWLHRITTNLFLDQVRRKQRIRMEAMGDDDGQYPARSEAQPERGFEHANLDHDVQRALDALSPEYRAAVVLRDIEGLSYEEIAVTLGIKLGTVRSRIHRARSQLRAALPHRDPADRPASDDVPTPVVARGVA
;
A
#
# COMPACT_ATOMS: atom_id res chain seq x y z
N MET A 1 16.43 -61.52 33.38
CA MET A 1 14.98 -61.60 33.43
C MET A 1 14.50 -60.20 33.67
N ASP A 2 14.08 -59.48 32.87
CA ASP A 2 13.85 -59.30 31.46
C ASP A 2 13.93 -57.79 31.16
N ASP A 3 14.71 -57.52 30.18
CA ASP A 3 14.77 -56.23 29.48
C ASP A 3 13.42 -55.90 28.88
N VAL A 4 12.99 -54.64 28.98
CA VAL A 4 12.10 -54.06 28.00
C VAL A 4 12.66 -52.70 27.55
N ASP A 5 13.22 -52.75 26.43
CA ASP A 5 13.60 -51.71 25.50
C ASP A 5 12.41 -50.75 25.23
N ASP A 6 12.53 -49.44 25.54
CA ASP A 6 11.60 -48.42 25.08
C ASP A 6 12.35 -47.40 24.18
N ALA A 7 12.38 -47.76 22.92
CA ALA A 7 12.88 -46.93 21.86
C ALA A 7 11.95 -45.73 21.62
N ARG A 8 12.39 -44.54 22.00
CA ARG A 8 11.77 -43.28 21.56
C ARG A 8 12.33 -42.82 20.19
N PRO A 9 11.50 -42.64 19.19
CA PRO A 9 11.95 -42.10 17.93
C PRO A 9 11.96 -40.57 17.92
N GLY A 10 13.03 -40.02 17.36
CA GLY A 10 12.97 -38.84 16.51
C GLY A 10 12.96 -37.48 17.15
N THR A 11 14.12 -37.02 17.56
CA THR A 11 14.44 -35.60 17.59
C THR A 11 14.41 -35.05 16.17
N SER A 12 13.36 -34.30 15.85
CA SER A 12 13.30 -33.46 14.65
C SER A 12 14.47 -32.48 14.71
N THR A 13 15.42 -32.69 13.83
CA THR A 13 16.47 -31.74 13.51
C THR A 13 15.83 -30.44 13.01
N HIS A 14 15.80 -29.43 13.86
CA HIS A 14 15.61 -28.06 13.44
C HIS A 14 16.76 -27.75 12.48
N GLY A 15 16.39 -27.49 11.22
CA GLY A 15 17.31 -27.06 10.20
C GLY A 15 18.12 -25.88 10.71
N THR A 16 19.42 -26.10 10.74
CA THR A 16 20.44 -25.07 10.92
C THR A 16 20.18 -24.00 9.89
N GLN A 17 19.72 -22.83 10.33
CA GLN A 17 19.72 -21.62 9.49
C GLN A 17 21.19 -21.35 9.19
N ASP A 18 21.54 -21.61 7.95
CA ASP A 18 22.82 -21.26 7.37
C ASP A 18 23.05 -19.75 7.64
N GLY A 19 24.08 -19.45 8.40
CA GLY A 19 24.48 -18.09 8.77
C GLY A 19 25.11 -17.34 7.58
N SER A 20 24.52 -17.47 6.41
CA SER A 20 24.83 -16.64 5.26
C SER A 20 24.58 -15.18 5.62
N ALA A 21 25.62 -14.42 5.78
CA ALA A 21 25.53 -12.98 5.96
C ALA A 21 24.69 -12.41 4.81
N TRP A 22 23.59 -11.73 5.15
CA TRP A 22 22.72 -11.08 4.16
C TRP A 22 23.55 -10.18 3.25
N VAL A 23 23.60 -10.52 1.96
CA VAL A 23 24.28 -9.72 0.95
C VAL A 23 23.23 -8.79 0.35
N PRO A 24 23.40 -7.46 0.48
CA PRO A 24 22.46 -6.52 -0.13
C PRO A 24 22.41 -6.76 -1.64
N PRO A 25 21.19 -6.79 -2.25
CA PRO A 25 21.06 -6.84 -3.70
C PRO A 25 21.72 -5.62 -4.33
N SER A 26 22.17 -5.76 -5.58
CA SER A 26 22.76 -4.63 -6.30
C SER A 26 21.72 -3.51 -6.48
N TRP A 27 22.20 -2.27 -6.55
CA TRP A 27 21.32 -1.11 -6.76
C TRP A 27 20.43 -1.28 -8.00
N ASP A 28 21.01 -1.70 -9.11
CA ASP A 28 20.26 -1.94 -10.35
C ASP A 28 19.17 -3.01 -10.20
N GLN A 29 19.44 -4.04 -9.42
CA GLN A 29 18.45 -5.07 -9.11
C GLN A 29 17.32 -4.51 -8.27
N ILE A 30 17.60 -3.76 -7.21
CA ILE A 30 16.59 -3.12 -6.36
C ILE A 30 15.68 -2.21 -7.19
N VAL A 31 16.25 -1.35 -8.02
CA VAL A 31 15.46 -0.43 -8.86
C VAL A 31 14.61 -1.22 -9.86
N ARG A 32 15.18 -2.21 -10.53
CA ARG A 32 14.49 -3.00 -11.54
C ARG A 32 13.32 -3.79 -10.97
N GLU A 33 13.49 -4.38 -9.80
CA GLU A 33 12.47 -5.23 -9.18
C GLU A 33 11.36 -4.41 -8.49
N HIS A 34 11.69 -3.25 -7.94
CA HIS A 34 10.77 -2.53 -7.05
C HIS A 34 10.24 -1.20 -7.59
N SER A 35 10.82 -0.64 -8.68
CA SER A 35 10.44 0.71 -9.16
C SER A 35 8.96 0.81 -9.52
N ALA A 36 8.43 -0.16 -10.25
CA ALA A 36 7.03 -0.15 -10.67
C ALA A 36 6.07 -0.23 -9.47
N ARG A 37 6.43 -0.98 -8.43
CA ARG A 37 5.62 -1.12 -7.22
C ARG A 37 5.65 0.16 -6.38
N VAL A 38 6.84 0.72 -6.16
CA VAL A 38 7.01 1.98 -5.44
C VAL A 38 6.26 3.11 -6.15
N TYR A 39 6.36 3.19 -7.48
CA TYR A 39 5.63 4.18 -8.27
C TYR A 39 4.10 4.04 -8.12
N ARG A 40 3.57 2.82 -8.21
CA ARG A 40 2.13 2.59 -8.01
C ARG A 40 1.66 3.03 -6.63
N LEU A 41 2.40 2.68 -5.57
CA LEU A 41 2.12 3.14 -4.22
C LEU A 41 2.17 4.67 -4.14
N ALA A 42 3.22 5.29 -4.67
CA ALA A 42 3.39 6.73 -4.69
C ALA A 42 2.22 7.42 -5.42
N TYR A 43 1.80 6.89 -6.57
CA TYR A 43 0.65 7.43 -7.32
C TYR A 43 -0.66 7.36 -6.53
N ARG A 44 -0.94 6.25 -5.86
CA ARG A 44 -2.13 6.10 -5.01
C ARG A 44 -2.13 7.07 -3.83
N LEU A 45 -0.96 7.37 -3.31
CA LEU A 45 -0.81 8.31 -2.19
C LEU A 45 -0.90 9.77 -2.64
N THR A 46 -0.30 10.15 -3.77
CA THR A 46 -0.19 11.54 -4.23
C THR A 46 -1.34 11.98 -5.13
N GLY A 47 -1.92 11.05 -5.90
CA GLY A 47 -3.04 11.29 -6.81
C GLY A 47 -2.66 11.93 -8.15
N ASN A 48 -1.40 12.19 -8.41
CA ASN A 48 -0.94 12.74 -9.70
C ASN A 48 0.45 12.22 -10.07
N ARG A 49 0.73 12.25 -11.37
CA ARG A 49 1.95 11.69 -11.95
C ARG A 49 3.22 12.39 -11.46
N HIS A 50 3.23 13.71 -11.48
CA HIS A 50 4.41 14.50 -11.13
C HIS A 50 4.85 14.25 -9.67
N ASP A 51 3.92 14.40 -8.72
CA ASP A 51 4.22 14.12 -7.30
C ASP A 51 4.57 12.63 -7.07
N ALA A 52 4.01 11.70 -7.87
CA ALA A 52 4.34 10.29 -7.77
C ALA A 52 5.76 9.97 -8.27
N GLU A 53 6.19 10.58 -9.38
CA GLU A 53 7.55 10.47 -9.89
C GLU A 53 8.55 11.04 -8.89
N ASP A 54 8.30 12.21 -8.36
CA ASP A 54 9.15 12.86 -7.34
C ASP A 54 9.25 12.01 -6.07
N LEU A 55 8.12 11.53 -5.56
CA LEU A 55 8.09 10.66 -4.38
C LEU A 55 8.84 9.34 -4.62
N THR A 56 8.71 8.78 -5.81
CA THR A 56 9.44 7.56 -6.21
C THR A 56 10.94 7.79 -6.21
N GLN A 57 11.41 8.86 -6.83
CA GLN A 57 12.83 9.23 -6.87
C GLN A 57 13.38 9.45 -5.46
N GLU A 58 12.69 10.24 -4.63
CA GLU A 58 13.10 10.50 -3.25
C GLU A 58 13.14 9.21 -2.42
N THR A 59 12.18 8.30 -2.65
CA THR A 59 12.17 6.98 -2.00
C THR A 59 13.45 6.21 -2.32
N PHE A 60 13.85 6.11 -3.59
CA PHE A 60 15.07 5.39 -3.96
C PHE A 60 16.35 6.09 -3.49
N VAL A 61 16.40 7.41 -3.49
CA VAL A 61 17.51 8.15 -2.88
C VAL A 61 17.64 7.81 -1.39
N ARG A 62 16.51 7.74 -0.67
CA ARG A 62 16.50 7.38 0.75
C ARG A 62 16.89 5.93 0.97
N VAL A 63 16.38 5.01 0.17
CA VAL A 63 16.75 3.58 0.19
C VAL A 63 18.25 3.45 -0.02
N PHE A 64 18.82 4.08 -1.04
CA PHE A 64 20.27 4.04 -1.31
C PHE A 64 21.11 4.48 -0.11
N ARG A 65 20.73 5.60 0.50
CA ARG A 65 21.47 6.16 1.65
C ARG A 65 21.38 5.30 2.91
N SER A 66 20.32 4.52 3.06
CA SER A 66 20.05 3.73 4.26
C SER A 66 20.17 2.21 4.06
N LEU A 67 20.57 1.76 2.88
CA LEU A 67 20.71 0.34 2.56
C LEU A 67 21.72 -0.38 3.48
N SER A 68 22.81 0.27 3.84
CA SER A 68 23.83 -0.27 4.75
C SER A 68 23.32 -0.47 6.18
N SER A 69 22.28 0.25 6.57
CA SER A 69 21.64 0.15 7.90
C SER A 69 20.36 -0.70 7.86
N TYR A 70 20.06 -1.31 6.72
CA TYR A 70 18.90 -2.18 6.61
C TYR A 70 19.06 -3.42 7.49
N THR A 71 18.10 -3.64 8.38
CA THR A 71 18.02 -4.85 9.18
C THR A 71 17.11 -5.85 8.47
N PRO A 72 17.50 -7.11 8.31
CA PRO A 72 16.69 -8.12 7.63
C PRO A 72 15.28 -8.21 8.19
N GLY A 73 14.32 -8.02 7.31
CA GLY A 73 12.88 -8.11 7.48
C GLY A 73 12.30 -8.31 6.09
N THR A 74 11.06 -7.92 5.85
CA THR A 74 10.56 -7.86 4.48
C THR A 74 11.06 -6.58 3.81
N PHE A 75 11.86 -6.71 2.76
CA PHE A 75 12.36 -5.56 2.01
C PHE A 75 11.21 -4.67 1.48
N GLU A 76 10.13 -5.29 1.06
CA GLU A 76 8.91 -4.61 0.65
C GLU A 76 8.27 -3.78 1.78
N GLY A 77 8.15 -4.33 2.98
CA GLY A 77 7.65 -3.59 4.15
C GLY A 77 8.51 -2.36 4.48
N TRP A 78 9.82 -2.48 4.28
CA TRP A 78 10.75 -1.36 4.44
C TRP A 78 10.54 -0.29 3.36
N LEU A 79 10.34 -0.67 2.09
CA LEU A 79 9.99 0.25 1.01
C LEU A 79 8.66 0.96 1.28
N HIS A 80 7.62 0.23 1.70
CA HIS A 80 6.33 0.82 2.09
C HIS A 80 6.50 1.87 3.19
N ARG A 81 7.31 1.58 4.20
CA ARG A 81 7.61 2.50 5.30
C ARG A 81 8.29 3.77 4.81
N ILE A 82 9.34 3.66 3.99
CA ILE A 82 10.06 4.81 3.46
C ILE A 82 9.11 5.66 2.60
N THR A 83 8.43 5.07 1.63
CA THR A 83 7.56 5.78 0.70
C THR A 83 6.43 6.50 1.43
N THR A 84 5.76 5.82 2.37
CA THR A 84 4.62 6.40 3.08
C THR A 84 5.05 7.51 4.04
N ASN A 85 6.18 7.36 4.73
CA ASN A 85 6.70 8.40 5.61
C ASN A 85 7.12 9.65 4.82
N LEU A 86 7.81 9.47 3.69
CA LEU A 86 8.16 10.59 2.81
C LEU A 86 6.91 11.31 2.30
N PHE A 87 5.88 10.59 1.88
CA PHE A 87 4.61 11.18 1.50
C PHE A 87 4.01 12.05 2.62
N LEU A 88 3.88 11.49 3.82
CA LEU A 88 3.31 12.22 4.96
C LEU A 88 4.14 13.45 5.34
N ASP A 89 5.46 13.35 5.27
CA ASP A 89 6.36 14.46 5.54
C ASP A 89 6.27 15.56 4.46
N GLN A 90 6.15 15.19 3.19
CA GLN A 90 5.91 16.15 2.10
C GLN A 90 4.59 16.89 2.28
N VAL A 91 3.51 16.19 2.65
CA VAL A 91 2.22 16.82 2.93
C VAL A 91 2.29 17.79 4.09
N ARG A 92 2.90 17.39 5.21
CA ARG A 92 3.10 18.26 6.39
C ARG A 92 3.91 19.50 6.03
N ARG A 93 4.96 19.33 5.23
CA ARG A 93 5.78 20.45 4.76
C ARG A 93 5.00 21.40 3.86
N LYS A 94 4.25 20.87 2.88
CA LYS A 94 3.38 21.68 2.01
C LYS A 94 2.33 22.46 2.83
N GLN A 95 1.72 21.83 3.83
CA GLN A 95 0.75 22.47 4.73
C GLN A 95 1.40 23.60 5.55
N ARG A 96 2.58 23.37 6.14
CA ARG A 96 3.30 24.38 6.92
C ARG A 96 3.67 25.59 6.06
N ILE A 97 4.26 25.38 4.88
CA ILE A 97 4.61 26.48 3.97
C ILE A 97 3.37 27.27 3.58
N ARG A 98 2.23 26.60 3.34
CA ARG A 98 0.98 27.26 3.03
C ARG A 98 0.47 28.11 4.19
N MET A 99 0.53 27.60 5.41
CA MET A 99 0.12 28.38 6.60
C MET A 99 1.02 29.59 6.83
N GLU A 100 2.33 29.45 6.61
CA GLU A 100 3.29 30.56 6.71
C GLU A 100 3.07 31.61 5.61
N ALA A 101 2.67 31.18 4.38
CA ALA A 101 2.37 32.10 3.28
C ALA A 101 1.03 32.80 3.40
N MET A 102 0.09 32.26 4.17
CA MET A 102 -1.27 32.81 4.34
C MET A 102 -1.40 33.76 5.54
N GLY A 103 -0.29 34.26 6.10
CA GLY A 103 -0.32 35.19 7.23
C GLY A 103 -1.46 36.19 7.13
N ASP A 104 -2.45 36.09 8.02
CA ASP A 104 -3.55 37.00 8.32
C ASP A 104 -4.50 37.47 7.20
N ASP A 105 -4.48 36.90 6.00
CA ASP A 105 -5.42 37.25 4.94
C ASP A 105 -6.39 36.11 4.66
N ASP A 106 -7.66 36.41 4.88
CA ASP A 106 -8.84 35.51 4.80
C ASP A 106 -9.18 35.23 3.31
N GLY A 107 -8.25 34.62 2.58
CA GLY A 107 -8.30 34.44 1.14
C GLY A 107 -8.51 32.98 0.73
N GLN A 108 -9.71 32.72 0.24
CA GLN A 108 -10.18 31.64 -0.65
C GLN A 108 -9.13 30.55 -0.99
N TYR A 109 -9.41 29.33 -0.55
CA TYR A 109 -8.74 28.12 -0.99
C TYR A 109 -8.69 28.07 -2.53
N PRO A 110 -7.53 28.10 -3.17
CA PRO A 110 -7.46 27.75 -4.58
C PRO A 110 -7.90 26.29 -4.69
N ALA A 111 -8.94 26.10 -5.47
CA ALA A 111 -9.40 24.80 -5.90
C ALA A 111 -8.17 23.96 -6.34
N ARG A 112 -8.12 22.73 -5.86
CA ARG A 112 -7.22 21.70 -6.36
C ARG A 112 -7.05 21.89 -7.87
N SER A 113 -5.81 22.04 -8.33
CA SER A 113 -5.47 21.97 -9.74
C SER A 113 -6.19 20.77 -10.31
N GLU A 114 -7.09 21.01 -11.26
CA GLU A 114 -7.75 19.96 -12.01
C GLU A 114 -6.64 19.10 -12.62
N ALA A 115 -6.51 17.87 -12.11
CA ALA A 115 -5.65 16.89 -12.72
C ALA A 115 -6.17 16.67 -14.13
N GLN A 116 -5.50 17.25 -15.12
CA GLN A 116 -5.74 16.91 -16.51
C GLN A 116 -5.57 15.39 -16.63
N PRO A 117 -6.54 14.69 -17.19
CA PRO A 117 -6.41 13.27 -17.44
C PRO A 117 -5.40 13.09 -18.58
N GLU A 118 -4.12 13.03 -18.24
CA GLU A 118 -3.11 12.58 -19.19
C GLU A 118 -3.35 11.10 -19.47
N ARG A 119 -3.96 10.87 -20.63
CA ARG A 119 -4.07 9.57 -21.29
C ARG A 119 -2.65 9.11 -21.63
N GLY A 120 -2.07 8.29 -20.81
CA GLY A 120 -0.77 7.73 -21.16
C GLY A 120 -0.08 7.05 -19.98
N PHE A 121 -0.55 5.97 -19.62
CA PHE A 121 -0.05 4.76 -19.01
C PHE A 121 -1.23 4.13 -18.27
N GLU A 122 -1.90 3.21 -18.95
CA GLU A 122 -2.88 2.32 -18.30
C GLU A 122 -2.13 1.49 -17.27
N HIS A 123 -1.92 2.06 -16.10
CA HIS A 123 -1.76 1.25 -14.92
C HIS A 123 -3.13 0.64 -14.64
N ALA A 124 -3.40 -0.45 -15.37
CA ALA A 124 -4.47 -1.34 -15.06
C ALA A 124 -4.54 -1.51 -13.56
N ASN A 125 -5.61 -0.99 -12.93
CA ASN A 125 -6.26 -1.55 -11.76
C ASN A 125 -6.81 -0.58 -10.72
N LEU A 126 -6.73 0.75 -10.90
CA LEU A 126 -7.61 1.61 -10.13
C LEU A 126 -8.37 2.53 -11.07
N ASP A 127 -9.68 2.34 -11.15
CA ASP A 127 -10.53 3.23 -11.93
C ASP A 127 -10.38 4.67 -11.44
N HIS A 128 -10.50 5.61 -12.34
CA HIS A 128 -10.31 7.04 -12.07
C HIS A 128 -11.21 7.57 -10.94
N ASP A 129 -12.39 6.99 -10.75
CA ASP A 129 -13.30 7.33 -9.65
C ASP A 129 -12.77 6.89 -8.28
N VAL A 130 -12.13 5.72 -8.21
CA VAL A 130 -11.47 5.23 -6.97
C VAL A 130 -10.28 6.12 -6.62
N GLN A 131 -9.45 6.51 -7.60
CA GLN A 131 -8.34 7.42 -7.33
C GLN A 131 -8.85 8.78 -6.83
N ARG A 132 -9.89 9.35 -7.44
CA ARG A 132 -10.52 10.59 -6.95
C ARG A 132 -11.08 10.46 -5.54
N ALA A 133 -11.70 9.32 -5.22
CA ALA A 133 -12.19 9.06 -3.88
C ALA A 133 -11.05 8.97 -2.84
N LEU A 134 -9.93 8.32 -3.21
CA LEU A 134 -8.72 8.29 -2.39
C LEU A 134 -8.15 9.71 -2.17
N ASP A 135 -8.15 10.53 -3.23
CA ASP A 135 -7.64 11.90 -3.18
C ASP A 135 -8.47 12.83 -2.28
N ALA A 136 -9.74 12.52 -2.10
CA ALA A 136 -10.61 13.25 -1.19
C ALA A 136 -10.35 12.94 0.30
N LEU A 137 -9.68 11.81 0.60
CA LEU A 137 -9.33 11.47 1.98
C LEU A 137 -8.23 12.36 2.54
N SER A 138 -8.22 12.55 3.87
CA SER A 138 -7.03 13.11 4.52
C SER A 138 -5.81 12.22 4.26
N PRO A 139 -4.59 12.77 4.20
CA PRO A 139 -3.39 12.00 3.90
C PRO A 139 -3.18 10.79 4.82
N GLU A 140 -3.52 10.94 6.10
CA GLU A 140 -3.38 9.87 7.10
C GLU A 140 -4.41 8.75 6.90
N TYR A 141 -5.63 9.08 6.47
CA TYR A 141 -6.65 8.08 6.15
C TYR A 141 -6.32 7.37 4.86
N ARG A 142 -5.88 8.12 3.84
CA ARG A 142 -5.41 7.58 2.56
C ARG A 142 -4.27 6.60 2.76
N ALA A 143 -3.22 6.99 3.49
CA ALA A 143 -2.09 6.12 3.78
C ALA A 143 -2.53 4.82 4.46
N ALA A 144 -3.38 4.90 5.48
CA ALA A 144 -3.82 3.72 6.21
C ALA A 144 -4.65 2.75 5.35
N VAL A 145 -5.59 3.25 4.53
CA VAL A 145 -6.43 2.40 3.69
C VAL A 145 -5.67 1.84 2.50
N VAL A 146 -4.76 2.61 1.88
CA VAL A 146 -3.92 2.13 0.79
C VAL A 146 -3.02 0.99 1.26
N LEU A 147 -2.34 1.15 2.40
CA LEU A 147 -1.51 0.09 2.97
C LEU A 147 -2.32 -1.17 3.32
N ARG A 148 -3.55 -1.02 3.80
CA ARG A 148 -4.40 -2.17 4.17
C ARG A 148 -5.05 -2.84 2.98
N ASP A 149 -5.79 -2.06 2.16
CA ASP A 149 -6.73 -2.62 1.20
C ASP A 149 -6.10 -2.84 -0.19
N ILE A 150 -4.97 -2.18 -0.46
CA ILE A 150 -4.26 -2.29 -1.74
C ILE A 150 -2.94 -3.04 -1.58
N GLU A 151 -2.12 -2.67 -0.58
CA GLU A 151 -0.83 -3.33 -0.36
C GLU A 151 -0.93 -4.58 0.53
N GLY A 152 -2.09 -4.82 1.18
CA GLY A 152 -2.37 -6.05 1.91
C GLY A 152 -1.72 -6.18 3.29
N LEU A 153 -1.15 -5.10 3.86
CA LEU A 153 -0.49 -5.15 5.15
C LEU A 153 -1.47 -5.46 6.29
N SER A 154 -1.01 -6.18 7.31
CA SER A 154 -1.73 -6.36 8.57
C SER A 154 -1.83 -5.04 9.34
N TYR A 155 -2.72 -4.97 10.31
CA TYR A 155 -2.86 -3.77 11.16
C TYR A 155 -1.59 -3.50 11.98
N GLU A 156 -0.92 -4.55 12.40
CA GLU A 156 0.33 -4.52 13.14
C GLU A 156 1.48 -3.95 12.27
N GLU A 157 1.60 -4.43 11.04
CA GLU A 157 2.58 -3.91 10.08
C GLU A 157 2.31 -2.44 9.73
N ILE A 158 1.04 -2.04 9.59
CA ILE A 158 0.66 -0.64 9.37
C ILE A 158 1.01 0.22 10.58
N ALA A 159 0.78 -0.28 11.80
CA ALA A 159 1.13 0.43 13.02
C ALA A 159 2.63 0.72 13.10
N VAL A 160 3.46 -0.28 12.76
CA VAL A 160 4.92 -0.14 12.68
C VAL A 160 5.33 0.81 11.55
N THR A 161 4.72 0.65 10.37
CA THR A 161 5.01 1.47 9.17
C THR A 161 4.73 2.94 9.42
N LEU A 162 3.58 3.27 10.00
CA LEU A 162 3.15 4.64 10.26
C LEU A 162 3.62 5.21 11.61
N GLY A 163 4.22 4.39 12.47
CA GLY A 163 4.66 4.80 13.82
C GLY A 163 3.50 5.21 14.73
N ILE A 164 2.34 4.55 14.63
CA ILE A 164 1.12 4.88 15.40
C ILE A 164 0.57 3.66 16.15
N LYS A 165 -0.28 3.90 17.14
CA LYS A 165 -0.92 2.83 17.92
C LYS A 165 -1.90 2.03 17.06
N LEU A 166 -2.02 0.73 17.33
CA LEU A 166 -2.93 -0.19 16.63
C LEU A 166 -4.39 0.30 16.64
N GLY A 167 -4.86 0.85 17.76
CA GLY A 167 -6.20 1.46 17.83
C GLY A 167 -6.38 2.63 16.87
N THR A 168 -5.32 3.43 16.64
CA THR A 168 -5.32 4.52 15.68
C THR A 168 -5.38 4.00 14.23
N VAL A 169 -4.68 2.90 13.93
CA VAL A 169 -4.78 2.24 12.62
C VAL A 169 -6.21 1.81 12.34
N ARG A 170 -6.82 1.08 13.28
CA ARG A 170 -8.21 0.61 13.16
C ARG A 170 -9.20 1.76 12.91
N SER A 171 -9.10 2.83 13.68
CA SER A 171 -9.99 3.99 13.54
C SER A 171 -9.77 4.73 12.21
N ARG A 172 -8.52 4.90 11.76
CA ARG A 172 -8.21 5.52 10.46
C ARG A 172 -8.77 4.71 9.30
N ILE A 173 -8.55 3.40 9.28
CA ILE A 173 -9.08 2.50 8.23
C ILE A 173 -10.60 2.52 8.23
N HIS A 174 -11.24 2.43 9.40
CA HIS A 174 -12.70 2.48 9.50
C HIS A 174 -13.27 3.77 8.91
N ARG A 175 -12.71 4.93 9.30
CA ARG A 175 -13.15 6.23 8.79
C ARG A 175 -12.87 6.40 7.29
N ALA A 176 -11.70 5.95 6.82
CA ALA A 176 -11.35 5.97 5.41
C ALA A 176 -12.36 5.17 4.57
N ARG A 177 -12.65 3.92 4.98
CA ARG A 177 -13.63 3.07 4.29
C ARG A 177 -15.04 3.66 4.32
N SER A 178 -15.45 4.31 5.41
CA SER A 178 -16.74 5.00 5.48
C SER A 178 -16.83 6.13 4.45
N GLN A 179 -15.78 6.95 4.34
CA GLN A 179 -15.72 8.04 3.35
C GLN A 179 -15.65 7.52 1.91
N LEU A 180 -14.90 6.43 1.66
CA LEU A 180 -14.84 5.80 0.34
C LEU A 180 -16.20 5.24 -0.09
N ARG A 181 -16.93 4.56 0.79
CA ARG A 181 -18.29 4.09 0.48
C ARG A 181 -19.24 5.24 0.14
N ALA A 182 -19.17 6.32 0.88
CA ALA A 182 -19.98 7.50 0.58
C ALA A 182 -19.60 8.18 -0.76
N ALA A 183 -18.33 8.12 -1.15
CA ALA A 183 -17.84 8.68 -2.41
C ALA A 183 -18.08 7.77 -3.63
N LEU A 184 -18.30 6.47 -3.42
CA LEU A 184 -18.42 5.43 -4.46
C LEU A 184 -19.72 4.62 -4.29
N PRO A 185 -20.91 5.26 -4.22
CA PRO A 185 -22.16 4.54 -3.98
C PRO A 185 -22.48 3.50 -5.08
N HIS A 186 -22.07 3.78 -6.32
CA HIS A 186 -22.28 2.87 -7.47
C HIS A 186 -21.42 1.59 -7.41
N ARG A 187 -20.52 1.48 -6.46
CA ARG A 187 -19.67 0.29 -6.22
C ARG A 187 -20.04 -0.46 -4.95
N ASP A 188 -21.11 -0.09 -4.29
CA ASP A 188 -21.58 -0.84 -3.13
C ASP A 188 -21.99 -2.25 -3.59
N PRO A 189 -21.48 -3.33 -2.97
CA PRO A 189 -21.89 -4.69 -3.29
C PRO A 189 -23.39 -4.94 -3.15
N ALA A 190 -24.08 -4.13 -2.33
CA ALA A 190 -25.53 -4.19 -2.14
C ALA A 190 -26.31 -3.64 -3.34
N ASP A 191 -25.71 -2.75 -4.14
CA ASP A 191 -26.32 -2.15 -5.35
C ASP A 191 -25.98 -2.91 -6.64
N ARG A 192 -25.27 -4.03 -6.54
CA ARG A 192 -25.01 -4.87 -7.72
C ARG A 192 -26.33 -5.44 -8.20
N PRO A 193 -26.82 -5.08 -9.41
CA PRO A 193 -27.97 -5.76 -9.95
C PRO A 193 -27.65 -7.26 -9.96
N ALA A 194 -28.56 -8.08 -9.45
CA ALA A 194 -28.41 -9.54 -9.48
C ALA A 194 -28.01 -9.90 -10.92
N SER A 195 -26.77 -10.32 -11.08
CA SER A 195 -26.25 -10.71 -12.39
C SER A 195 -27.18 -11.75 -12.95
N ASP A 196 -27.75 -11.43 -14.10
CA ASP A 196 -28.57 -12.32 -14.90
C ASP A 196 -27.93 -13.71 -14.89
N ASP A 197 -28.73 -14.65 -14.44
CA ASP A 197 -28.51 -16.08 -14.45
C ASP A 197 -27.84 -16.48 -15.78
N VAL A 198 -26.57 -16.76 -15.78
CA VAL A 198 -25.92 -17.38 -16.95
C VAL A 198 -26.48 -18.80 -17.01
N PRO A 199 -27.29 -19.14 -18.01
CA PRO A 199 -27.88 -20.46 -18.07
C PRO A 199 -26.72 -21.47 -18.23
N THR A 200 -26.60 -22.33 -17.24
CA THR A 200 -25.71 -23.48 -17.26
C THR A 200 -25.96 -24.27 -18.54
N PRO A 201 -24.97 -24.54 -19.40
CA PRO A 201 -25.19 -25.36 -20.57
C PRO A 201 -25.61 -26.77 -20.10
N VAL A 202 -26.82 -27.16 -20.41
CA VAL A 202 -27.34 -28.53 -20.23
C VAL A 202 -26.50 -29.44 -21.13
N VAL A 203 -25.59 -30.20 -20.53
CA VAL A 203 -24.90 -31.29 -21.23
C VAL A 203 -25.92 -32.37 -21.52
N ALA A 204 -26.38 -32.42 -22.75
CA ALA A 204 -27.24 -33.51 -23.25
C ALA A 204 -26.44 -34.81 -23.15
N ARG A 205 -26.83 -35.70 -22.23
CA ARG A 205 -26.42 -37.08 -22.23
C ARG A 205 -27.02 -37.76 -23.48
N GLY A 206 -26.20 -38.00 -24.47
CA GLY A 206 -26.55 -38.91 -25.58
C GLY A 206 -26.71 -40.34 -25.07
N VAL A 207 -27.89 -40.87 -25.33
CA VAL A 207 -28.25 -42.29 -25.21
C VAL A 207 -27.83 -42.94 -26.54
N ALA A 208 -27.02 -43.97 -26.50
CA ALA A 208 -27.09 -45.22 -27.24
C ALA A 208 -25.73 -45.96 -27.12
#